data_f24b718943b6338403b673a86e557e7b
#
_entry.id   f24b718943b6338403b673a86e557e7b
#
_cell.length_a   1.000
_cell.length_b   1.000
_cell.length_c   1.000
_cell.angle_alpha   90.00
_cell.angle_beta   90.00
_cell.angle_gamma   90.00
#
_symmetry.space_group_name_H-M   'P 1'
#
loop_
_entity.id
_entity.type
_entity.pdbx_description
1 polymer ?
#
loop_
_entity_poly.entity_id
_entity_poly.type
_entity_poly.pdbx_seq_one_letter_code
_entity_poly.pdbx_strand_id
1 'polypeptide(L)'
;RLAANVGRDLRTIVYDHSLKLSAADFNRFGAGSMVTRALSDANVVQQTLLMCFTMMGPVPVTSVVAIMLAFGIDPAMGWVLFVVVVICLTISLVAVAKSAPIFLVMPGFVDRMNVRLREVITGIRPIRAFGKDADERARLDETFDAYASRAIRVNLVFAVTDSMTFFLMNAVE
;
A
#
# COMPACT_ATOMS: atom_id res chain seq x y z
N ARG A 1 7.87 -20.87 1.49
CA ARG A 1 7.75 -21.79 0.35
C ARG A 1 6.53 -21.48 -0.54
N LEU A 2 5.34 -21.25 0.03
CA LEU A 2 4.12 -20.99 -0.75
C LEU A 2 4.26 -19.73 -1.62
N ALA A 3 4.67 -18.59 -1.06
CA ALA A 3 4.90 -17.36 -1.81
C ALA A 3 5.99 -17.50 -2.91
N ALA A 4 7.03 -18.31 -2.66
CA ALA A 4 8.05 -18.59 -3.66
C ALA A 4 7.51 -19.43 -4.82
N ASN A 5 6.66 -20.42 -4.53
CA ASN A 5 6.00 -21.22 -5.57
C ASN A 5 5.06 -20.36 -6.43
N VAL A 6 4.25 -19.49 -5.81
CA VAL A 6 3.39 -18.56 -6.54
C VAL A 6 4.22 -17.61 -7.43
N GLY A 7 5.34 -17.09 -6.91
CA GLY A 7 6.24 -16.25 -7.72
C GLY A 7 6.86 -16.99 -8.90
N ARG A 8 7.22 -18.27 -8.73
CA ARG A 8 7.70 -19.13 -9.81
C ARG A 8 6.61 -19.35 -10.85
N ASP A 9 5.42 -19.75 -10.41
CA ASP A 9 4.30 -20.11 -11.30
C ASP A 9 3.83 -18.87 -12.10
N LEU A 10 3.79 -17.69 -11.45
CA LEU A 10 3.52 -16.42 -12.14
C LEU A 10 4.53 -16.13 -13.25
N ARG A 11 5.83 -16.29 -12.97
CA ARG A 11 6.86 -16.07 -14.01
C ARG A 11 6.71 -17.05 -15.16
N THR A 12 6.44 -18.32 -14.86
CA THR A 12 6.21 -19.34 -15.89
C THR A 12 4.99 -19.01 -16.74
N ILE A 13 3.86 -18.62 -16.12
CA ILE A 13 2.64 -18.24 -16.84
C ILE A 13 2.87 -17.03 -17.75
N VAL A 14 3.54 -15.98 -17.23
CA VAL A 14 3.85 -14.78 -18.03
C VAL A 14 4.78 -15.13 -19.18
N TYR A 15 5.79 -15.95 -18.94
CA TYR A 15 6.73 -16.40 -19.97
C TYR A 15 6.03 -17.23 -21.05
N ASP A 16 5.26 -18.25 -20.67
CA ASP A 16 4.52 -19.11 -21.61
C ASP A 16 3.49 -18.32 -22.43
N HIS A 17 2.85 -17.32 -21.78
CA HIS A 17 1.92 -16.46 -22.49
C HIS A 17 2.65 -15.53 -23.48
N SER A 18 3.81 -15.01 -23.10
CA SER A 18 4.61 -14.15 -23.98
C SER A 18 5.13 -14.87 -25.23
N LEU A 19 5.39 -16.18 -25.12
CA LEU A 19 5.77 -17.02 -26.27
C LEU A 19 4.62 -17.26 -27.26
N LYS A 20 3.38 -17.13 -26.82
CA LYS A 20 2.18 -17.32 -27.66
C LYS A 20 1.68 -16.04 -28.31
N LEU A 21 2.25 -14.89 -27.96
CA LEU A 21 1.89 -13.60 -28.54
C LEU A 21 2.31 -13.51 -30.01
N SER A 22 1.45 -12.89 -30.83
CA SER A 22 1.82 -12.57 -32.21
C SER A 22 2.94 -11.52 -32.24
N ALA A 23 3.70 -11.47 -33.34
CA ALA A 23 4.73 -10.44 -33.53
C ALA A 23 4.17 -9.00 -33.45
N ALA A 24 2.91 -8.82 -33.84
CA ALA A 24 2.22 -7.53 -33.73
C ALA A 24 1.92 -7.15 -32.29
N ASP A 25 1.44 -8.10 -31.48
CA ASP A 25 1.15 -7.89 -30.06
C ASP A 25 2.45 -7.67 -29.27
N PHE A 26 3.49 -8.45 -29.58
CA PHE A 26 4.80 -8.28 -28.96
C PHE A 26 5.38 -6.89 -29.20
N ASN A 27 5.29 -6.38 -30.44
CA ASN A 27 5.74 -5.04 -30.78
C ASN A 27 4.89 -3.94 -30.11
N ARG A 28 3.60 -4.19 -29.92
CA ARG A 28 2.69 -3.25 -29.21
C ARG A 28 3.04 -3.11 -27.72
N PHE A 29 3.37 -4.19 -27.05
CA PHE A 29 3.74 -4.17 -25.63
C PHE A 29 5.21 -3.79 -25.39
N GLY A 30 6.10 -4.13 -26.34
CA GLY A 30 7.53 -3.91 -26.26
C GLY A 30 8.25 -4.92 -25.34
N ALA A 31 9.45 -5.34 -25.76
CA ALA A 31 10.25 -6.31 -25.01
C ALA A 31 10.55 -5.87 -23.55
N GLY A 32 10.84 -4.59 -23.35
CA GLY A 32 11.11 -4.03 -22.02
C GLY A 32 9.94 -4.18 -21.04
N SER A 33 8.70 -3.96 -21.52
CA SER A 33 7.50 -4.13 -20.69
C SER A 33 7.28 -5.59 -20.30
N MET A 34 7.55 -6.54 -21.18
CA MET A 34 7.43 -7.97 -20.91
C MET A 34 8.44 -8.42 -19.86
N VAL A 35 9.69 -7.98 -19.97
CA VAL A 35 10.73 -8.26 -18.97
C VAL A 35 10.36 -7.68 -17.60
N THR A 36 9.86 -6.45 -17.56
CA THR A 36 9.44 -5.82 -16.31
C THR A 36 8.31 -6.61 -15.65
N ARG A 37 7.29 -7.02 -16.40
CA ARG A 37 6.17 -7.83 -15.87
C ARG A 37 6.63 -9.20 -15.39
N ALA A 38 7.49 -9.88 -16.13
CA ALA A 38 7.97 -11.20 -15.75
C ALA A 38 8.89 -11.19 -14.53
N LEU A 39 9.68 -10.15 -14.34
CA LEU A 39 10.68 -10.09 -13.27
C LEU A 39 10.25 -9.18 -12.12
N SER A 40 9.97 -7.92 -12.39
CA SER A 40 9.68 -6.92 -11.35
C SER A 40 8.29 -7.12 -10.74
N ASP A 41 7.24 -7.17 -11.57
CA ASP A 41 5.87 -7.26 -11.08
C ASP A 41 5.62 -8.60 -10.38
N ALA A 42 6.15 -9.70 -10.90
CA ALA A 42 6.09 -11.01 -10.24
C ALA A 42 6.82 -11.02 -8.90
N ASN A 43 7.93 -10.28 -8.76
CA ASN A 43 8.62 -10.11 -7.48
C ASN A 43 7.78 -9.30 -6.49
N VAL A 44 7.14 -8.22 -6.92
CA VAL A 44 6.27 -7.41 -6.05
C VAL A 44 5.11 -8.26 -5.52
N VAL A 45 4.46 -9.05 -6.37
CA VAL A 45 3.39 -9.97 -5.94
C VAL A 45 3.91 -11.00 -4.94
N GLN A 46 5.07 -11.62 -5.22
CA GLN A 46 5.68 -12.59 -4.33
C GLN A 46 6.02 -11.99 -2.96
N GLN A 47 6.63 -10.79 -2.92
CA GLN A 47 6.97 -10.10 -1.68
C GLN A 47 5.73 -9.69 -0.89
N THR A 48 4.70 -9.20 -1.58
CA THR A 48 3.42 -8.82 -0.96
C THR A 48 2.77 -10.03 -0.29
N LEU A 49 2.71 -11.18 -0.99
CA LEU A 49 2.20 -12.42 -0.42
C LEU A 49 3.03 -12.88 0.79
N LEU A 50 4.35 -12.81 0.69
CA LEU A 50 5.24 -13.18 1.79
C LEU A 50 5.01 -12.29 3.00
N MET A 51 4.87 -10.98 2.80
CA MET A 51 4.57 -10.02 3.85
C MET A 51 3.19 -10.29 4.49
N CYS A 52 2.16 -10.55 3.68
CA CYS A 52 0.84 -10.92 4.19
C CYS A 52 0.91 -12.17 5.07
N PHE A 53 1.53 -13.24 4.61
CA PHE A 53 1.63 -14.48 5.39
C PHE A 53 2.50 -14.34 6.63
N THR A 54 3.57 -13.54 6.58
CA THR A 54 4.51 -13.40 7.70
C THR A 54 4.00 -12.43 8.76
N MET A 55 3.33 -11.35 8.35
CA MET A 55 2.84 -10.31 9.26
C MET A 55 1.40 -10.57 9.73
N MET A 56 0.51 -10.94 8.83
CA MET A 56 -0.92 -11.09 9.16
C MET A 56 -1.28 -12.51 9.62
N GLY A 57 -0.55 -13.55 9.16
CA GLY A 57 -0.85 -14.94 9.49
C GLY A 57 -0.71 -15.29 10.98
N PRO A 58 0.39 -14.92 11.66
CA PRO A 58 0.57 -15.24 13.07
C PRO A 58 -0.39 -14.50 14.02
N VAL A 59 -0.81 -13.28 13.67
CA VAL A 59 -1.60 -12.41 14.57
C VAL A 59 -2.88 -13.07 15.08
N PRO A 60 -3.79 -13.60 14.25
CA PRO A 60 -5.01 -14.25 14.73
C PRO A 60 -4.72 -15.50 15.57
N VAL A 61 -3.70 -16.29 15.16
CA VAL A 61 -3.34 -17.51 15.89
C VAL A 61 -2.80 -17.19 17.27
N THR A 62 -1.85 -16.26 17.38
CA THR A 62 -1.28 -15.85 18.67
C THR A 62 -2.32 -15.18 19.56
N SER A 63 -3.24 -14.38 18.98
CA SER A 63 -4.33 -13.74 19.75
C SER A 63 -5.28 -14.79 20.34
N VAL A 64 -5.70 -15.79 19.56
CA VAL A 64 -6.57 -16.86 20.05
C VAL A 64 -5.88 -17.67 21.15
N VAL A 65 -4.62 -18.07 20.92
CA VAL A 65 -3.85 -18.84 21.92
C VAL A 65 -3.66 -18.03 23.21
N ALA A 66 -3.32 -16.74 23.11
CA ALA A 66 -3.17 -15.87 24.29
C ALA A 66 -4.45 -15.75 25.10
N ILE A 67 -5.60 -15.57 24.42
CA ILE A 67 -6.90 -15.51 25.07
C ILE A 67 -7.24 -16.84 25.78
N MET A 68 -7.02 -17.98 25.11
CA MET A 68 -7.27 -19.30 25.70
C MET A 68 -6.42 -19.55 26.93
N LEU A 69 -5.13 -19.18 26.87
CA LEU A 69 -4.23 -19.32 28.03
C LEU A 69 -4.65 -18.41 29.19
N ALA A 70 -5.04 -17.17 28.90
CA ALA A 70 -5.52 -16.24 29.92
C ALA A 70 -6.76 -16.75 30.63
N PHE A 71 -7.73 -17.31 29.93
CA PHE A 71 -8.91 -17.96 30.55
C PHE A 71 -8.55 -19.20 31.37
N GLY A 72 -7.47 -19.90 31.00
CA GLY A 72 -6.97 -21.06 31.76
C GLY A 72 -6.30 -20.69 33.11
N ILE A 73 -5.77 -19.46 33.22
CA ILE A 73 -5.10 -18.96 34.42
C ILE A 73 -6.11 -18.25 35.32
N ASP A 74 -6.81 -17.26 34.82
CA ASP A 74 -7.84 -16.49 35.50
C ASP A 74 -8.93 -16.03 34.52
N PRO A 75 -10.19 -16.44 34.71
CA PRO A 75 -11.30 -16.03 33.85
C PRO A 75 -11.51 -14.51 33.80
N ALA A 76 -11.22 -13.75 34.86
CA ALA A 76 -11.36 -12.30 34.87
C ALA A 76 -10.33 -11.66 33.93
N MET A 77 -9.07 -12.11 33.98
CA MET A 77 -8.01 -11.69 33.06
C MET A 77 -8.31 -12.07 31.59
N GLY A 78 -8.87 -13.26 31.39
CA GLY A 78 -9.31 -13.70 30.06
C GLY A 78 -10.34 -12.76 29.43
N TRP A 79 -11.33 -12.30 30.21
CA TRP A 79 -12.32 -11.33 29.72
C TRP A 79 -11.72 -9.95 29.42
N VAL A 80 -10.83 -9.45 30.28
CA VAL A 80 -10.13 -8.18 30.05
C VAL A 80 -9.36 -8.24 28.72
N LEU A 81 -8.54 -9.30 28.53
CA LEU A 81 -7.75 -9.47 27.31
C LEU A 81 -8.65 -9.58 26.06
N PHE A 82 -9.74 -10.34 26.15
CA PHE A 82 -10.71 -10.48 25.05
C PHE A 82 -11.30 -9.13 24.63
N VAL A 83 -11.76 -8.33 25.61
CA VAL A 83 -12.34 -7.00 25.34
C VAL A 83 -11.31 -6.08 24.68
N VAL A 84 -10.08 -6.06 25.20
CA VAL A 84 -9.00 -5.24 24.62
C VAL A 84 -8.70 -5.63 23.17
N VAL A 85 -8.59 -6.92 22.88
CA VAL A 85 -8.35 -7.41 21.51
C VAL A 85 -9.50 -7.00 20.59
N VAL A 86 -10.76 -7.12 21.03
CA VAL A 86 -11.94 -6.70 20.25
C VAL A 86 -11.91 -5.19 19.97
N ILE A 87 -11.56 -4.39 20.98
CA ILE A 87 -11.44 -2.92 20.80
C ILE A 87 -10.32 -2.60 19.81
N CYS A 88 -9.14 -3.18 19.95
CA CYS A 88 -8.02 -2.97 19.02
C CYS A 88 -8.37 -3.37 17.59
N LEU A 89 -9.03 -4.51 17.38
CA LEU A 89 -9.50 -4.94 16.07
C LEU A 89 -10.52 -3.95 15.49
N THR A 90 -11.45 -3.47 16.30
CA THR A 90 -12.46 -2.49 15.85
C THR A 90 -11.81 -1.18 15.42
N ILE A 91 -10.88 -0.65 16.22
CA ILE A 91 -10.12 0.56 15.88
C ILE A 91 -9.35 0.37 14.58
N SER A 92 -8.67 -0.76 14.43
CA SER A 92 -7.89 -1.08 13.22
C SER A 92 -8.79 -1.19 11.97
N LEU A 93 -9.93 -1.86 12.07
CA LEU A 93 -10.89 -1.98 10.97
C LEU A 93 -11.44 -0.61 10.55
N VAL A 94 -11.78 0.25 11.51
CA VAL A 94 -12.24 1.62 11.23
C VAL A 94 -11.14 2.44 10.56
N ALA A 95 -9.89 2.32 11.03
CA ALA A 95 -8.74 3.01 10.43
C ALA A 95 -8.52 2.57 8.96
N VAL A 96 -8.55 1.27 8.70
CA VAL A 96 -8.43 0.73 7.33
C VAL A 96 -9.59 1.20 6.46
N ALA A 97 -10.83 1.12 6.94
CA ALA A 97 -12.01 1.55 6.17
C ALA A 97 -11.96 3.05 5.80
N LYS A 98 -11.45 3.90 6.69
CA LYS A 98 -11.28 5.34 6.42
C LYS A 98 -10.08 5.64 5.51
N SER A 99 -9.02 4.86 5.58
CA SER A 99 -7.80 5.09 4.81
C SER A 99 -7.84 4.48 3.41
N ALA A 100 -8.52 3.34 3.23
CA ALA A 100 -8.60 2.62 1.97
C ALA A 100 -9.04 3.48 0.77
N PRO A 101 -10.13 4.29 0.84
CA PRO A 101 -10.56 5.11 -0.29
C PRO A 101 -9.51 6.18 -0.65
N ILE A 102 -8.72 6.66 0.31
CA ILE A 102 -7.67 7.63 0.05
C ILE A 102 -6.50 6.96 -0.67
N PHE A 103 -6.09 5.76 -0.22
CA PHE A 103 -5.03 4.99 -0.88
C PHE A 103 -5.34 4.65 -2.34
N LEU A 104 -6.59 4.34 -2.66
CA LEU A 104 -7.01 4.01 -4.02
C LEU A 104 -6.87 5.18 -4.99
N VAL A 105 -6.98 6.43 -4.53
CA VAL A 105 -6.85 7.61 -5.39
C VAL A 105 -5.43 8.19 -5.41
N MET A 106 -4.55 7.80 -4.49
CA MET A 106 -3.17 8.30 -4.39
C MET A 106 -2.35 8.12 -5.68
N PRO A 107 -2.36 6.92 -6.34
CA PRO A 107 -1.62 6.74 -7.59
C PRO A 107 -2.01 7.75 -8.67
N GLY A 108 -3.31 8.07 -8.77
CA GLY A 108 -3.79 9.06 -9.75
C GLY A 108 -3.27 10.49 -9.48
N PHE A 109 -2.88 10.83 -8.25
CA PHE A 109 -2.19 12.08 -7.96
C PHE A 109 -0.73 12.04 -8.43
N VAL A 110 -0.04 10.93 -8.18
CA VAL A 110 1.33 10.73 -8.64
C VAL A 110 1.41 10.80 -10.16
N ASP A 111 0.46 10.18 -10.87
CA ASP A 111 0.37 10.24 -12.32
C ASP A 111 0.18 11.68 -12.83
N ARG A 112 -0.72 12.45 -12.21
CA ARG A 112 -0.92 13.87 -12.53
C ARG A 112 0.33 14.71 -12.29
N MET A 113 1.04 14.45 -11.18
CA MET A 113 2.32 15.11 -10.88
C MET A 113 3.35 14.80 -11.96
N ASN A 114 3.48 13.53 -12.37
CA ASN A 114 4.40 13.11 -13.43
C ASN A 114 4.07 13.76 -14.78
N VAL A 115 2.79 13.84 -15.14
CA VAL A 115 2.36 14.51 -16.38
C VAL A 115 2.72 16.00 -16.30
N ARG A 116 2.40 16.68 -15.20
CA ARG A 116 2.71 18.10 -15.02
C ARG A 116 4.21 18.39 -15.05
N LEU A 117 5.00 17.59 -14.33
CA LEU A 117 6.46 17.74 -14.37
C LEU A 117 7.01 17.57 -15.78
N ARG A 118 6.51 16.60 -16.54
CA ARG A 118 6.91 16.39 -17.93
C ARG A 118 6.52 17.58 -18.81
N GLU A 119 5.31 18.12 -18.64
CA GLU A 119 4.86 19.32 -19.36
C GLU A 119 5.78 20.52 -19.09
N VAL A 120 6.13 20.78 -17.83
CA VAL A 120 7.03 21.87 -17.44
C VAL A 120 8.44 21.67 -18.01
N ILE A 121 8.99 20.45 -17.90
CA ILE A 121 10.34 20.14 -18.42
C ILE A 121 10.38 20.30 -19.95
N THR A 122 9.36 19.81 -20.66
CA THR A 122 9.31 19.89 -22.10
C THR A 122 9.01 21.32 -22.57
N GLY A 123 8.17 22.05 -21.84
CA GLY A 123 7.73 23.41 -22.13
C GLY A 123 8.57 24.51 -21.52
N ILE A 124 9.74 24.23 -20.92
CA ILE A 124 10.53 25.21 -20.16
C ILE A 124 10.92 26.45 -20.99
N ARG A 125 11.20 26.25 -22.29
CA ARG A 125 11.56 27.37 -23.18
C ARG A 125 10.39 28.34 -23.42
N PRO A 126 9.20 27.91 -23.86
CA PRO A 126 8.06 28.82 -24.00
C PRO A 126 7.59 29.40 -22.66
N ILE A 127 7.61 28.65 -21.55
CA ILE A 127 7.25 29.14 -20.22
C ILE A 127 8.09 30.36 -19.86
N ARG A 128 9.41 30.26 -20.00
CA ARG A 128 10.34 31.39 -19.75
C ARG A 128 10.17 32.52 -20.76
N ALA A 129 9.95 32.21 -22.05
CA ALA A 129 9.77 33.24 -23.06
C ALA A 129 8.55 34.11 -22.83
N PHE A 130 7.49 33.55 -22.26
CA PHE A 130 6.25 34.27 -21.92
C PHE A 130 6.17 34.73 -20.46
N GLY A 131 7.20 34.50 -19.65
CA GLY A 131 7.24 34.93 -18.24
C GLY A 131 6.21 34.25 -17.35
N LYS A 132 5.78 33.01 -17.69
CA LYS A 132 4.73 32.27 -16.98
C LYS A 132 5.27 31.32 -15.90
N ASP A 133 6.48 31.53 -15.45
CA ASP A 133 7.13 30.68 -14.44
C ASP A 133 6.33 30.66 -13.10
N ALA A 134 5.79 31.80 -12.70
CA ALA A 134 5.01 31.90 -11.47
C ALA A 134 3.67 31.17 -11.54
N ASP A 135 2.98 31.25 -12.67
CA ASP A 135 1.70 30.57 -12.89
C ASP A 135 1.88 29.03 -12.90
N GLU A 136 2.92 28.54 -13.57
CA GLU A 136 3.20 27.10 -13.63
C GLU A 136 3.67 26.57 -12.27
N ARG A 137 4.43 27.36 -11.50
CA ARG A 137 4.80 27.00 -10.13
C ARG A 137 3.56 26.90 -9.24
N ALA A 138 2.65 27.86 -9.28
CA ALA A 138 1.42 27.83 -8.49
C ALA A 138 0.55 26.60 -8.80
N ARG A 139 0.46 26.20 -10.08
CA ARG A 139 -0.26 24.98 -10.48
C ARG A 139 0.39 23.67 -10.01
N LEU A 140 1.73 23.65 -9.98
CA LEU A 140 2.48 22.53 -9.41
C LEU A 140 2.25 22.44 -7.91
N ASP A 141 2.38 23.57 -7.20
CA ASP A 141 2.18 23.66 -5.76
C ASP A 141 0.78 23.20 -5.36
N GLU A 142 -0.28 23.63 -6.10
CA GLU A 142 -1.64 23.15 -5.88
C GLU A 142 -1.76 21.61 -6.00
N THR A 143 -1.08 21.02 -6.98
CA THR A 143 -1.10 19.56 -7.17
C THR A 143 -0.36 18.84 -6.04
N PHE A 144 0.78 19.38 -5.62
CA PHE A 144 1.55 18.84 -4.50
C PHE A 144 0.82 18.99 -3.17
N ASP A 145 0.19 20.13 -2.91
CA ASP A 145 -0.61 20.37 -1.70
C ASP A 145 -1.82 19.43 -1.62
N ALA A 146 -2.47 19.20 -2.76
CA ALA A 146 -3.58 18.25 -2.84
C ALA A 146 -3.14 16.81 -2.54
N TYR A 147 -1.93 16.40 -2.93
CA TYR A 147 -1.34 15.12 -2.57
C TYR A 147 -0.93 15.10 -1.10
N ALA A 148 -0.18 16.11 -0.64
CA ALA A 148 0.34 16.21 0.70
C ALA A 148 -0.77 16.19 1.76
N SER A 149 -1.84 16.96 1.55
CA SER A 149 -2.98 17.01 2.48
C SER A 149 -3.67 15.65 2.65
N ARG A 150 -3.75 14.84 1.58
CA ARG A 150 -4.29 13.49 1.65
C ARG A 150 -3.33 12.52 2.34
N ALA A 151 -2.05 12.59 2.01
CA ALA A 151 -1.01 11.78 2.64
C ALA A 151 -0.93 12.06 4.15
N ILE A 152 -0.98 13.34 4.56
CA ILE A 152 -1.02 13.73 5.97
C ILE A 152 -2.26 13.17 6.66
N ARG A 153 -3.44 13.24 6.03
CA ARG A 153 -4.68 12.70 6.61
C ARG A 153 -4.60 11.20 6.85
N VAL A 154 -4.06 10.45 5.90
CA VAL A 154 -3.85 9.00 6.07
C VAL A 154 -2.87 8.72 7.20
N ASN A 155 -1.71 9.40 7.19
CA ASN A 155 -0.71 9.23 8.24
C ASN A 155 -1.25 9.61 9.63
N LEU A 156 -2.09 10.65 9.72
CA LEU A 156 -2.74 11.03 10.98
C LEU A 156 -3.69 9.93 11.48
N VAL A 157 -4.47 9.31 10.60
CA VAL A 157 -5.35 8.18 10.98
C VAL A 157 -4.52 7.03 11.53
N PHE A 158 -3.41 6.66 10.88
CA PHE A 158 -2.52 5.62 11.38
C PHE A 158 -1.84 6.00 12.70
N ALA A 159 -1.32 7.23 12.81
CA ALA A 159 -0.68 7.70 14.05
C ALA A 159 -1.64 7.69 15.24
N VAL A 160 -2.89 8.11 15.04
CA VAL A 160 -3.93 8.04 16.10
C VAL A 160 -4.26 6.60 16.45
N THR A 161 -4.38 5.74 15.44
CA THR A 161 -4.66 4.30 15.66
C THR A 161 -3.54 3.64 16.45
N ASP A 162 -2.30 3.87 16.08
CA ASP A 162 -1.11 3.33 16.74
C ASP A 162 -1.01 3.83 18.19
N SER A 163 -1.18 5.13 18.39
CA SER A 163 -1.17 5.74 19.73
C SER A 163 -2.29 5.20 20.62
N MET A 164 -3.50 5.03 20.09
CA MET A 164 -4.61 4.44 20.85
C MET A 164 -4.37 2.98 21.20
N THR A 165 -3.83 2.20 20.27
CA THR A 165 -3.48 0.80 20.51
C THR A 165 -2.39 0.69 21.58
N PHE A 166 -1.35 1.51 21.47
CA PHE A 166 -0.28 1.57 22.47
C PHE A 166 -0.78 1.97 23.85
N PHE A 167 -1.65 2.98 23.92
CA PHE A 167 -2.28 3.41 25.17
C PHE A 167 -3.12 2.28 25.81
N LEU A 168 -3.94 1.59 25.01
CA LEU A 168 -4.75 0.48 25.50
C LEU A 168 -3.90 -0.67 26.03
N MET A 169 -2.81 -1.02 25.35
CA MET A 169 -1.90 -2.05 25.82
C MET A 169 -1.25 -1.70 27.16
N ASN A 170 -0.78 -0.46 27.32
CA ASN A 170 -0.17 -0.02 28.57
C ASN A 170 -1.19 0.21 29.73
N ALA A 171 -2.46 0.42 29.42
CA ALA A 171 -3.50 0.58 30.42
C ALA A 171 -3.95 -0.77 31.06
N VAL A 172 -3.60 -1.88 30.42
CA VAL A 172 -3.94 -3.25 30.89
C VAL A 172 -2.77 -3.88 31.65
N GLU A 173 -1.57 -3.37 31.51
CA GLU A 173 -0.38 -3.81 32.22
C GLU A 173 -0.37 -3.27 33.67
#